data_60b35362b5b47c10fe7d29ae9a5b9108
#
_entry.id   60b35362b5b47c10fe7d29ae9a5b9108
#
_cell.length_a   1.000
_cell.length_b   1.000
_cell.length_c   1.000
_cell.angle_alpha   90.00
_cell.angle_beta   90.00
_cell.angle_gamma   90.00
#
_symmetry.space_group_name_H-M   'P 1'
#
loop_
_entity.id
_entity.type
_entity.pdbx_description
1 polymer ?
#
loop_
_entity_poly.entity_id
_entity_poly.type
_entity_poly.pdbx_seq_one_letter_code
_entity_poly.pdbx_strand_id
1 'polypeptide(L)'
;LARQSHDVPPHGAAPRTRDGFLPAAGAVAVPDKPALEGLEEKLTARWADERTYAFDTQTTREQVYSIDTPPPTASGSLHVGHVFSYTQTDVLARYQRMNGKNVFYPLGWDDNGLPTERRVQNYYGVRCDPAKPYVEGYRPPEKPAKNQRDWDVISRRNFIELCEELAVEDEKVFEDLFTRLGLSVDWDMTYRTIDDVSRAVSQRAFLAGIASGDAYLAEAPTMWDVTFRTAVAQAELEDREVPGAYHRYAFTAADGEQVFIETTRPELLASCSG
;
A
#
# COMPACT_ATOMS: atom_id res chain seq x y z
N LEU A 1 13.51 26.57 32.39
CA LEU A 1 12.55 25.73 31.69
C LEU A 1 11.15 26.19 32.01
N ALA A 2 10.66 27.20 31.27
CA ALA A 2 9.33 27.78 31.39
C ALA A 2 8.32 26.89 30.63
N ARG A 3 7.30 26.39 31.35
CA ARG A 3 6.11 25.77 30.73
C ARG A 3 5.29 26.85 30.07
N GLN A 4 5.20 26.84 28.77
CA GLN A 4 4.17 27.59 28.06
C GLN A 4 2.83 26.88 28.24
N SER A 5 1.90 27.55 28.95
CA SER A 5 0.51 27.16 29.00
C SER A 5 -0.14 27.46 27.65
N HIS A 6 -0.60 26.42 26.94
CA HIS A 6 -1.47 26.62 25.79
C HIS A 6 -2.86 26.99 26.31
N ASP A 7 -3.24 28.25 26.13
CA ASP A 7 -4.61 28.71 26.32
C ASP A 7 -5.52 28.03 25.28
N VAL A 8 -6.36 27.14 25.79
CA VAL A 8 -7.48 26.60 25.00
C VAL A 8 -8.55 27.68 24.95
N PRO A 9 -8.97 28.16 23.76
CA PRO A 9 -10.03 29.16 23.66
C PRO A 9 -11.34 28.60 24.22
N PRO A 10 -12.18 29.46 24.85
CA PRO A 10 -13.42 29.00 25.47
C PRO A 10 -14.38 28.40 24.45
N HIS A 11 -14.95 27.25 24.80
CA HIS A 11 -16.04 26.62 24.07
C HIS A 11 -17.21 27.59 23.95
N GLY A 12 -17.48 28.11 22.75
CA GLY A 12 -18.65 28.97 22.55
C GLY A 12 -18.72 29.83 21.28
N ALA A 13 -17.74 29.73 20.37
CA ALA A 13 -17.88 30.40 19.08
C ALA A 13 -18.70 29.52 18.12
N ALA A 14 -19.92 29.95 17.80
CA ALA A 14 -20.72 29.33 16.75
C ALA A 14 -19.93 29.30 15.42
N PRO A 15 -20.03 28.21 14.63
CA PRO A 15 -19.34 28.12 13.35
C PRO A 15 -19.76 29.27 12.44
N ARG A 16 -18.79 29.99 11.88
CA ARG A 16 -19.05 31.01 10.86
C ARG A 16 -19.54 30.31 9.59
N THR A 17 -20.81 30.49 9.27
CA THR A 17 -21.41 30.01 8.03
C THR A 17 -20.76 30.74 6.84
N ARG A 18 -20.22 29.98 5.89
CA ARG A 18 -19.96 30.46 4.54
C ARG A 18 -21.32 30.64 3.88
N ASP A 19 -21.66 31.86 3.48
CA ASP A 19 -22.85 32.12 2.66
C ASP A 19 -22.77 31.28 1.39
N GLY A 20 -23.64 30.29 1.28
CA GLY A 20 -23.82 29.47 0.08
C GLY A 20 -23.78 27.94 0.27
N PHE A 21 -23.37 27.40 1.42
CA PHE A 21 -23.17 25.94 1.54
C PHE A 21 -24.15 25.20 2.46
N LEU A 22 -25.00 25.90 3.17
CA LEU A 22 -26.10 25.26 3.91
C LEU A 22 -27.43 25.69 3.30
N PRO A 23 -28.34 24.77 2.99
CA PRO A 23 -29.70 25.15 2.66
C PRO A 23 -30.28 25.98 3.82
N ALA A 24 -30.98 27.05 3.48
CA ALA A 24 -31.65 27.87 4.44
C ALA A 24 -32.38 26.98 5.48
N ALA A 25 -32.22 27.32 6.75
CA ALA A 25 -32.75 26.54 7.88
C ALA A 25 -34.27 26.36 7.84
N GLY A 26 -34.73 25.47 6.97
CA GLY A 26 -35.93 24.71 7.18
C GLY A 26 -35.50 23.50 8.01
N ALA A 27 -36.03 23.36 9.21
CA ALA A 27 -35.72 22.23 10.06
C ALA A 27 -35.99 20.93 9.30
N VAL A 28 -34.95 20.31 8.79
CA VAL A 28 -35.05 18.93 8.24
C VAL A 28 -35.28 18.07 9.48
N ALA A 29 -36.55 17.66 9.68
CA ALA A 29 -36.87 16.73 10.74
C ALA A 29 -36.09 15.42 10.48
N VAL A 30 -35.22 15.07 11.42
CA VAL A 30 -34.57 13.76 11.40
C VAL A 30 -35.69 12.74 11.63
N PRO A 31 -35.89 11.78 10.71
CA PRO A 31 -36.96 10.79 10.89
C PRO A 31 -36.68 9.92 12.12
N ASP A 32 -37.73 9.59 12.88
CA ASP A 32 -37.63 8.72 14.06
C ASP A 32 -37.05 7.35 13.78
N LYS A 33 -37.20 6.88 12.55
CA LYS A 33 -36.58 5.64 12.03
C LYS A 33 -35.89 5.95 10.70
N PRO A 34 -34.57 5.89 10.64
CA PRO A 34 -33.87 6.06 9.37
C PRO A 34 -34.27 4.91 8.42
N ALA A 35 -34.73 5.26 7.21
CA ALA A 35 -34.88 4.30 6.13
C ALA A 35 -33.46 4.01 5.61
N LEU A 36 -32.87 2.89 6.00
CA LEU A 36 -31.51 2.52 5.61
C LEU A 36 -31.45 1.90 4.22
N GLU A 37 -32.56 1.33 3.76
CA GLU A 37 -32.63 0.66 2.46
C GLU A 37 -32.46 1.66 1.31
N GLY A 38 -31.44 1.45 0.49
CA GLY A 38 -31.13 2.32 -0.65
C GLY A 38 -30.55 3.70 -0.29
N LEU A 39 -30.24 3.96 0.99
CA LEU A 39 -29.72 5.24 1.41
C LEU A 39 -28.27 5.46 0.93
N GLU A 40 -27.45 4.42 1.00
CA GLU A 40 -26.04 4.47 0.60
C GLU A 40 -25.92 4.80 -0.90
N GLU A 41 -26.64 4.09 -1.74
CA GLU A 41 -26.62 4.29 -3.20
C GLU A 41 -27.13 5.70 -3.56
N LYS A 42 -28.19 6.15 -2.90
CA LYS A 42 -28.76 7.48 -3.12
C LYS A 42 -27.79 8.60 -2.74
N LEU A 43 -27.11 8.46 -1.60
CA LEU A 43 -26.17 9.48 -1.13
C LEU A 43 -24.89 9.46 -1.97
N THR A 44 -24.39 8.28 -2.32
CA THR A 44 -23.20 8.14 -3.17
C THR A 44 -23.42 8.79 -4.53
N ALA A 45 -24.54 8.49 -5.19
CA ALA A 45 -24.87 9.12 -6.46
C ALA A 45 -24.97 10.65 -6.34
N ARG A 46 -25.64 11.15 -5.30
CA ARG A 46 -25.75 12.58 -5.04
C ARG A 46 -24.40 13.26 -4.84
N TRP A 47 -23.52 12.67 -4.01
CA TRP A 47 -22.19 13.22 -3.73
C TRP A 47 -21.31 13.25 -4.98
N ALA A 48 -21.44 12.25 -5.85
CA ALA A 48 -20.76 12.24 -7.13
C ALA A 48 -21.26 13.35 -8.05
N ASP A 49 -22.58 13.48 -8.23
CA ASP A 49 -23.21 14.50 -9.09
C ASP A 49 -22.88 15.94 -8.61
N GLU A 50 -22.95 16.16 -7.30
CA GLU A 50 -22.64 17.45 -6.69
C GLU A 50 -21.13 17.71 -6.54
N ARG A 51 -20.26 16.74 -6.85
CA ARG A 51 -18.82 16.79 -6.59
C ARG A 51 -18.48 17.25 -5.17
N THR A 52 -19.23 16.73 -4.18
CA THR A 52 -19.23 17.19 -2.79
C THR A 52 -17.84 17.16 -2.14
N TYR A 53 -16.98 16.26 -2.55
CA TYR A 53 -15.65 16.05 -1.97
C TYR A 53 -14.50 16.51 -2.86
N ALA A 54 -14.80 17.11 -4.02
CA ALA A 54 -13.77 17.60 -4.91
C ALA A 54 -12.91 18.69 -4.25
N PHE A 55 -11.62 18.62 -4.48
CA PHE A 55 -10.66 19.60 -3.98
C PHE A 55 -10.62 20.84 -4.88
N ASP A 56 -10.81 22.02 -4.29
CA ASP A 56 -10.68 23.29 -5.00
C ASP A 56 -9.21 23.75 -5.03
N THR A 57 -8.57 23.66 -6.18
CA THR A 57 -7.17 24.04 -6.40
C THR A 57 -6.93 25.56 -6.33
N GLN A 58 -7.99 26.38 -6.33
CA GLN A 58 -7.89 27.84 -6.24
C GLN A 58 -7.93 28.37 -4.81
N THR A 59 -8.11 27.46 -3.83
CA THR A 59 -8.16 27.81 -2.40
C THR A 59 -6.77 28.18 -1.88
N THR A 60 -6.69 29.16 -0.96
CA THR A 60 -5.42 29.54 -0.34
C THR A 60 -4.92 28.49 0.64
N ARG A 61 -3.61 28.44 0.87
CA ARG A 61 -2.96 27.45 1.74
C ARG A 61 -3.55 27.45 3.17
N GLU A 62 -3.91 28.60 3.70
CA GLU A 62 -4.47 28.75 5.05
C GLU A 62 -5.85 28.10 5.21
N GLN A 63 -6.56 27.95 4.10
CA GLN A 63 -7.87 27.33 4.05
C GLN A 63 -7.80 25.82 3.78
N VAL A 64 -6.65 25.31 3.33
CA VAL A 64 -6.46 23.88 3.03
C VAL A 64 -6.18 23.11 4.30
N TYR A 65 -6.79 21.92 4.38
CA TYR A 65 -6.39 20.85 5.29
C TYR A 65 -6.01 19.64 4.47
N SER A 66 -4.75 19.23 4.55
CA SER A 66 -4.23 18.09 3.78
C SER A 66 -4.21 16.83 4.63
N ILE A 67 -4.67 15.73 4.06
CA ILE A 67 -4.57 14.40 4.62
C ILE A 67 -3.67 13.58 3.71
N ASP A 68 -2.61 13.05 4.30
CA ASP A 68 -1.68 12.13 3.66
C ASP A 68 -1.84 10.76 4.32
N THR A 69 -2.47 9.83 3.63
CA THR A 69 -2.60 8.43 4.06
C THR A 69 -1.77 7.54 3.15
N PRO A 70 -1.06 6.54 3.69
CA PRO A 70 -0.44 5.53 2.85
C PRO A 70 -1.50 4.91 1.93
N PRO A 71 -1.20 4.73 0.63
CA PRO A 71 -2.11 4.04 -0.25
C PRO A 71 -2.30 2.58 0.21
N PRO A 72 -3.54 2.06 0.25
CA PRO A 72 -3.73 0.65 0.58
C PRO A 72 -3.12 -0.24 -0.50
N THR A 73 -2.54 -1.35 -0.08
CA THR A 73 -2.06 -2.36 -1.02
C THR A 73 -3.26 -3.07 -1.64
N ALA A 74 -3.51 -2.81 -2.92
CA ALA A 74 -4.61 -3.42 -3.68
C ALA A 74 -4.26 -4.86 -4.09
N SER A 75 -4.03 -5.73 -3.11
CA SER A 75 -3.66 -7.12 -3.35
C SER A 75 -4.49 -8.06 -2.48
N GLY A 76 -5.50 -8.66 -3.07
CA GLY A 76 -6.35 -9.65 -2.40
C GLY A 76 -7.59 -9.09 -1.74
N SER A 77 -8.06 -9.71 -0.67
CA SER A 77 -9.33 -9.36 -0.03
C SER A 77 -9.15 -8.22 0.97
N LEU A 78 -10.08 -7.29 0.92
CA LEU A 78 -10.27 -6.30 1.96
C LEU A 78 -10.56 -6.98 3.30
N HIS A 79 -10.03 -6.43 4.38
CA HIS A 79 -10.29 -6.88 5.73
C HIS A 79 -10.69 -5.71 6.64
N VAL A 80 -11.23 -6.04 7.82
CA VAL A 80 -11.72 -5.04 8.79
C VAL A 80 -10.69 -3.97 9.15
N GLY A 81 -9.40 -4.27 9.07
CA GLY A 81 -8.33 -3.30 9.33
C GLY A 81 -8.33 -2.13 8.34
N HIS A 82 -8.57 -2.38 7.05
CA HIS A 82 -8.72 -1.32 6.05
C HIS A 82 -9.92 -0.43 6.38
N VAL A 83 -11.09 -1.03 6.63
CA VAL A 83 -12.30 -0.29 6.99
C VAL A 83 -12.05 0.58 8.23
N PHE A 84 -11.44 0.00 9.26
CA PHE A 84 -11.17 0.70 10.51
C PHE A 84 -10.25 1.91 10.31
N SER A 85 -9.11 1.73 9.65
CA SER A 85 -8.12 2.80 9.45
C SER A 85 -8.66 3.95 8.61
N TYR A 86 -9.27 3.64 7.47
CA TYR A 86 -9.74 4.69 6.56
C TYR A 86 -10.99 5.40 7.08
N THR A 87 -11.87 4.72 7.81
CA THR A 87 -13.02 5.36 8.46
C THR A 87 -12.59 6.38 9.52
N GLN A 88 -11.57 6.08 10.32
CA GLN A 88 -11.05 7.05 11.30
C GLN A 88 -10.49 8.30 10.63
N THR A 89 -9.74 8.12 9.55
CA THR A 89 -9.21 9.24 8.76
C THR A 89 -10.34 10.07 8.13
N ASP A 90 -11.38 9.41 7.62
CA ASP A 90 -12.53 10.07 7.02
C ASP A 90 -13.34 10.90 8.03
N VAL A 91 -13.42 10.47 9.27
CA VAL A 91 -14.03 11.28 10.35
C VAL A 91 -13.30 12.62 10.51
N LEU A 92 -11.97 12.62 10.45
CA LEU A 92 -11.17 13.85 10.49
C LEU A 92 -11.41 14.73 9.26
N ALA A 93 -11.46 14.12 8.07
CA ALA A 93 -11.76 14.83 6.83
C ALA A 93 -13.10 15.55 6.90
N ARG A 94 -14.14 14.84 7.31
CA ARG A 94 -15.51 15.39 7.47
C ARG A 94 -15.56 16.49 8.51
N TYR A 95 -14.90 16.29 9.65
CA TYR A 95 -14.82 17.31 10.69
C TYR A 95 -14.18 18.61 10.15
N GLN A 96 -13.09 18.51 9.41
CA GLN A 96 -12.43 19.68 8.84
C GLN A 96 -13.28 20.38 7.77
N ARG A 97 -14.01 19.63 6.93
CA ARG A 97 -14.97 20.22 5.99
C ARG A 97 -16.10 20.95 6.72
N MET A 98 -16.63 20.38 7.81
CA MET A 98 -17.64 21.04 8.64
C MET A 98 -17.11 22.34 9.28
N ASN A 99 -15.80 22.45 9.51
CA ASN A 99 -15.14 23.68 9.95
C ASN A 99 -14.80 24.63 8.79
N GLY A 100 -15.28 24.38 7.59
CA GLY A 100 -15.08 25.24 6.42
C GLY A 100 -13.72 25.13 5.77
N LYS A 101 -12.96 24.07 6.04
CA LYS A 101 -11.69 23.80 5.34
C LYS A 101 -11.95 23.15 3.99
N ASN A 102 -11.13 23.52 3.00
CA ASN A 102 -10.99 22.78 1.77
C ASN A 102 -10.04 21.62 2.02
N VAL A 103 -10.55 20.40 1.99
CA VAL A 103 -9.80 19.23 2.40
C VAL A 103 -9.18 18.55 1.17
N PHE A 104 -7.85 18.55 1.12
CA PHE A 104 -7.08 17.78 0.16
C PHE A 104 -6.95 16.34 0.70
N TYR A 105 -7.70 15.42 0.10
CA TYR A 105 -7.75 14.02 0.51
C TYR A 105 -7.80 13.11 -0.73
N PRO A 106 -6.70 12.95 -1.45
CA PRO A 106 -6.58 11.95 -2.51
C PRO A 106 -6.45 10.55 -1.92
N LEU A 107 -6.84 9.55 -2.68
CA LEU A 107 -6.57 8.16 -2.39
C LEU A 107 -5.68 7.57 -3.49
N GLY A 108 -4.72 6.74 -3.11
CA GLY A 108 -3.88 6.02 -4.06
C GLY A 108 -4.01 4.51 -3.87
N TRP A 109 -3.41 3.77 -4.81
CA TRP A 109 -3.29 2.32 -4.77
C TRP A 109 -1.81 1.92 -4.73
N ASP A 110 -1.46 1.07 -3.76
CA ASP A 110 -0.12 0.45 -3.70
C ASP A 110 -0.16 -0.90 -4.41
N ASP A 111 0.25 -0.88 -5.68
CA ASP A 111 0.14 -2.04 -6.58
C ASP A 111 1.46 -2.79 -6.75
N ASN A 112 2.51 -2.38 -6.07
CA ASN A 112 3.81 -2.98 -6.21
C ASN A 112 4.19 -3.88 -5.02
N GLY A 113 5.29 -4.62 -5.18
CA GLY A 113 5.87 -5.43 -4.13
C GLY A 113 5.39 -6.88 -4.11
N LEU A 114 5.97 -7.65 -3.18
CA LEU A 114 5.72 -9.09 -3.05
C LEU A 114 4.26 -9.48 -2.79
N PRO A 115 3.47 -8.72 -2.03
CA PRO A 115 2.05 -9.06 -1.85
C PRO A 115 1.30 -9.16 -3.17
N THR A 116 1.48 -8.17 -4.07
CA THR A 116 0.86 -8.17 -5.41
C THR A 116 1.40 -9.33 -6.27
N GLU A 117 2.72 -9.53 -6.29
CA GLU A 117 3.31 -10.65 -7.02
C GLU A 117 2.78 -12.01 -6.54
N ARG A 118 2.71 -12.23 -5.23
CA ARG A 118 2.14 -13.47 -4.65
C ARG A 118 0.66 -13.62 -4.97
N ARG A 119 -0.09 -12.55 -4.97
CA ARG A 119 -1.50 -12.54 -5.37
C ARG A 119 -1.68 -13.04 -6.80
N VAL A 120 -0.88 -12.51 -7.74
CA VAL A 120 -0.88 -12.89 -9.17
C VAL A 120 -0.44 -14.34 -9.35
N GLN A 121 0.63 -14.76 -8.69
CA GLN A 121 1.12 -16.13 -8.73
C GLN A 121 0.05 -17.14 -8.30
N ASN A 122 -0.61 -16.87 -7.16
CA ASN A 122 -1.63 -17.75 -6.62
C ASN A 122 -2.93 -17.74 -7.44
N TYR A 123 -3.30 -16.58 -7.96
CA TYR A 123 -4.54 -16.41 -8.70
C TYR A 123 -4.50 -17.11 -10.05
N TYR A 124 -3.40 -16.94 -10.79
CA TYR A 124 -3.23 -17.51 -12.12
C TYR A 124 -2.46 -18.83 -12.13
N GLY A 125 -1.80 -19.23 -11.06
CA GLY A 125 -0.93 -20.42 -11.03
C GLY A 125 0.29 -20.26 -11.90
N VAL A 126 0.99 -19.15 -11.82
CA VAL A 126 2.16 -18.80 -12.62
C VAL A 126 3.38 -18.50 -11.75
N ARG A 127 4.58 -18.64 -12.31
CA ARG A 127 5.84 -18.21 -11.70
C ARG A 127 6.68 -17.43 -12.72
N CYS A 128 7.31 -16.37 -12.26
CA CYS A 128 8.23 -15.60 -13.07
C CYS A 128 9.59 -16.30 -13.17
N ASP A 129 10.13 -16.43 -14.40
CA ASP A 129 11.53 -16.75 -14.65
C ASP A 129 12.08 -15.75 -15.67
N PRO A 130 12.99 -14.84 -15.27
CA PRO A 130 13.56 -13.85 -16.18
C PRO A 130 14.29 -14.44 -17.40
N ALA A 131 14.69 -15.71 -17.34
CA ALA A 131 15.35 -16.40 -18.46
C ALA A 131 14.36 -16.86 -19.54
N LYS A 132 13.07 -16.85 -19.28
CA LYS A 132 12.06 -17.24 -20.26
C LYS A 132 11.84 -16.13 -21.29
N PRO A 133 11.67 -16.46 -22.57
CA PRO A 133 11.34 -15.50 -23.59
C PRO A 133 9.89 -14.98 -23.39
N TYR A 134 9.68 -13.73 -23.81
CA TYR A 134 8.35 -13.15 -23.86
C TYR A 134 7.46 -13.90 -24.87
N VAL A 135 6.20 -14.13 -24.48
CA VAL A 135 5.17 -14.73 -25.34
C VAL A 135 4.07 -13.68 -25.54
N GLU A 136 3.92 -13.20 -26.78
CA GLU A 136 2.89 -12.24 -27.14
C GLU A 136 1.49 -12.86 -26.96
N GLY A 137 0.60 -12.13 -26.29
CA GLY A 137 -0.77 -12.59 -26.07
C GLY A 137 -0.88 -13.79 -25.12
N TYR A 138 0.10 -14.01 -24.26
CA TYR A 138 0.04 -15.08 -23.25
C TYR A 138 -1.25 -14.98 -22.44
N ARG A 139 -1.88 -16.15 -22.23
CA ARG A 139 -3.03 -16.28 -21.35
C ARG A 139 -2.76 -17.36 -20.31
N PRO A 140 -2.97 -17.08 -19.04
CA PRO A 140 -2.82 -18.07 -17.98
C PRO A 140 -3.92 -19.12 -18.07
N PRO A 141 -3.74 -20.31 -17.46
CA PRO A 141 -4.76 -21.33 -17.40
C PRO A 141 -6.01 -20.82 -16.65
N GLU A 142 -7.21 -21.23 -17.06
CA GLU A 142 -8.48 -20.84 -16.41
C GLU A 142 -8.52 -21.20 -14.92
N LYS A 143 -7.80 -22.25 -14.53
CA LYS A 143 -7.68 -22.68 -13.14
C LYS A 143 -6.23 -22.99 -12.82
N PRO A 144 -5.69 -22.42 -11.73
CA PRO A 144 -4.34 -22.73 -11.28
C PRO A 144 -4.21 -24.21 -10.90
N ALA A 145 -3.07 -24.81 -11.24
CA ALA A 145 -2.75 -26.15 -10.80
C ALA A 145 -2.66 -26.19 -9.27
N LYS A 146 -3.15 -27.27 -8.64
CA LYS A 146 -3.14 -27.43 -7.18
C LYS A 146 -1.73 -27.48 -6.60
N ASN A 147 -0.79 -28.03 -7.37
CA ASN A 147 0.61 -28.12 -6.94
C ASN A 147 1.39 -26.98 -7.59
N GLN A 148 2.07 -26.20 -6.79
CA GLN A 148 2.91 -25.08 -7.27
C GLN A 148 4.03 -25.52 -8.23
N ARG A 149 4.45 -26.79 -8.20
CA ARG A 149 5.45 -27.32 -9.12
C ARG A 149 4.95 -27.39 -10.57
N ASP A 150 3.64 -27.49 -10.72
CA ASP A 150 2.95 -27.60 -12.01
C ASP A 150 2.47 -26.24 -12.55
N TRP A 151 2.81 -25.15 -11.86
CA TRP A 151 2.48 -23.79 -12.32
C TRP A 151 3.28 -23.43 -13.56
N ASP A 152 2.67 -22.65 -14.45
CA ASP A 152 3.33 -22.14 -15.63
C ASP A 152 4.52 -21.24 -15.26
N VAL A 153 5.64 -21.47 -15.93
CA VAL A 153 6.83 -20.65 -15.76
C VAL A 153 6.91 -19.68 -16.93
N ILE A 154 6.70 -18.41 -16.67
CA ILE A 154 6.53 -17.34 -17.66
C ILE A 154 7.64 -16.30 -17.59
N SER A 155 7.79 -15.50 -18.66
CA SER A 155 8.76 -14.43 -18.71
C SER A 155 8.41 -13.31 -17.73
N ARG A 156 9.41 -12.51 -17.33
CA ARG A 156 9.18 -11.33 -16.47
C ARG A 156 8.17 -10.37 -17.10
N ARG A 157 8.20 -10.15 -18.41
CA ARG A 157 7.28 -9.23 -19.09
C ARG A 157 5.84 -9.74 -19.06
N ASN A 158 5.62 -11.03 -19.35
CA ASN A 158 4.28 -11.61 -19.22
C ASN A 158 3.75 -11.55 -17.77
N PHE A 159 4.64 -11.77 -16.81
CA PHE A 159 4.26 -11.68 -15.39
C PHE A 159 3.85 -10.26 -15.00
N ILE A 160 4.56 -9.22 -15.46
CA ILE A 160 4.21 -7.82 -15.24
C ILE A 160 2.85 -7.50 -15.87
N GLU A 161 2.60 -7.94 -17.10
CA GLU A 161 1.30 -7.75 -17.78
C GLU A 161 0.14 -8.34 -16.96
N LEU A 162 0.33 -9.52 -16.36
CA LEU A 162 -0.67 -10.12 -15.47
C LEU A 162 -0.83 -9.36 -14.14
N CYS A 163 0.26 -8.80 -13.60
CA CYS A 163 0.18 -7.96 -12.40
C CYS A 163 -0.63 -6.69 -12.68
N GLU A 164 -0.39 -6.03 -13.79
CA GLU A 164 -1.11 -4.82 -14.19
C GLU A 164 -2.61 -5.10 -14.45
N GLU A 165 -2.93 -6.24 -15.08
CA GLU A 165 -4.31 -6.66 -15.34
C GLU A 165 -5.08 -6.94 -14.03
N LEU A 166 -4.50 -7.74 -13.13
CA LEU A 166 -5.17 -8.10 -11.87
C LEU A 166 -5.27 -6.93 -10.90
N ALA A 167 -4.26 -6.03 -10.88
CA ALA A 167 -4.29 -4.84 -10.03
C ALA A 167 -5.50 -3.96 -10.34
N VAL A 168 -5.82 -3.74 -11.61
CA VAL A 168 -7.00 -2.94 -12.01
C VAL A 168 -8.31 -3.57 -11.51
N GLU A 169 -8.41 -4.89 -11.49
CA GLU A 169 -9.60 -5.58 -10.96
C GLU A 169 -9.69 -5.46 -9.43
N ASP A 170 -8.57 -5.67 -8.74
CA ASP A 170 -8.51 -5.57 -7.28
C ASP A 170 -8.77 -4.12 -6.82
N GLU A 171 -8.21 -3.09 -7.49
CA GLU A 171 -8.47 -1.66 -7.23
C GLU A 171 -9.97 -1.34 -7.27
N LYS A 172 -10.69 -1.83 -8.28
CA LYS A 172 -12.14 -1.65 -8.40
C LYS A 172 -12.90 -2.19 -7.19
N VAL A 173 -12.53 -3.36 -6.72
CA VAL A 173 -13.17 -3.97 -5.53
C VAL A 173 -12.94 -3.11 -4.29
N PHE A 174 -11.76 -2.52 -4.16
CA PHE A 174 -11.44 -1.59 -3.06
C PHE A 174 -12.21 -0.28 -3.19
N GLU A 175 -12.24 0.31 -4.38
CA GLU A 175 -12.99 1.54 -4.66
C GLU A 175 -14.48 1.37 -4.38
N ASP A 176 -15.09 0.28 -4.84
CA ASP A 176 -16.49 -0.03 -4.61
C ASP A 176 -16.82 -0.11 -3.11
N LEU A 177 -15.97 -0.76 -2.31
CA LEU A 177 -16.17 -0.84 -0.88
C LEU A 177 -16.01 0.53 -0.22
N PHE A 178 -14.96 1.26 -0.52
CA PHE A 178 -14.71 2.58 0.09
C PHE A 178 -15.78 3.60 -0.30
N THR A 179 -16.26 3.52 -1.53
CA THR A 179 -17.40 4.32 -2.00
C THR A 179 -18.67 3.96 -1.23
N ARG A 180 -18.92 2.67 -0.99
CA ARG A 180 -20.06 2.19 -0.21
C ARG A 180 -19.96 2.57 1.27
N LEU A 181 -18.77 2.60 1.85
CA LEU A 181 -18.52 3.16 3.19
C LEU A 181 -18.72 4.67 3.24
N GLY A 182 -18.82 5.32 2.08
CA GLY A 182 -19.01 6.75 1.95
C GLY A 182 -17.75 7.55 2.28
N LEU A 183 -16.54 7.02 2.03
CA LEU A 183 -15.31 7.78 2.24
C LEU A 183 -15.36 9.07 1.43
N SER A 184 -15.00 10.18 2.09
CA SER A 184 -15.07 11.52 1.51
C SER A 184 -13.77 11.92 0.80
N VAL A 185 -13.21 10.99 0.03
CA VAL A 185 -12.02 11.22 -0.81
C VAL A 185 -12.41 11.88 -2.13
N ASP A 186 -11.46 12.55 -2.75
CA ASP A 186 -11.61 13.04 -4.12
C ASP A 186 -11.16 11.95 -5.09
N TRP A 187 -12.10 11.19 -5.64
CA TRP A 187 -11.82 10.09 -6.56
C TRP A 187 -11.22 10.54 -7.89
N ASP A 188 -11.40 11.81 -8.30
CA ASP A 188 -10.76 12.37 -9.49
C ASP A 188 -9.24 12.55 -9.30
N MET A 189 -8.76 12.48 -8.06
CA MET A 189 -7.34 12.60 -7.71
C MET A 189 -6.68 11.26 -7.37
N THR A 190 -7.29 10.15 -7.73
CA THR A 190 -6.73 8.82 -7.51
C THR A 190 -5.43 8.64 -8.30
N TYR A 191 -4.44 7.99 -7.68
CA TYR A 191 -3.15 7.67 -8.29
C TYR A 191 -2.77 6.22 -8.01
N ARG A 192 -1.85 5.70 -8.80
CA ARG A 192 -1.27 4.36 -8.64
C ARG A 192 0.23 4.48 -8.40
N THR A 193 0.78 3.68 -7.49
CA THR A 193 2.24 3.70 -7.24
C THR A 193 3.06 3.23 -8.45
N ILE A 194 2.43 2.53 -9.40
CA ILE A 194 3.03 2.02 -10.62
C ILE A 194 2.69 2.82 -11.88
N ASP A 195 1.93 3.92 -11.78
CA ASP A 195 1.67 4.77 -12.92
C ASP A 195 2.93 5.51 -13.42
N ASP A 196 2.85 6.08 -14.61
CA ASP A 196 4.01 6.73 -15.25
C ASP A 196 4.51 7.94 -14.46
N VAL A 197 3.61 8.69 -13.82
CA VAL A 197 3.95 9.87 -13.01
C VAL A 197 4.66 9.44 -11.74
N SER A 198 4.09 8.50 -11.00
CA SER A 198 4.66 7.95 -9.76
C SER A 198 6.04 7.33 -10.00
N ARG A 199 6.17 6.54 -11.07
CA ARG A 199 7.46 5.97 -11.47
C ARG A 199 8.50 7.04 -11.80
N ALA A 200 8.12 8.05 -12.57
CA ALA A 200 9.03 9.13 -12.92
C ALA A 200 9.49 9.95 -11.72
N VAL A 201 8.59 10.23 -10.77
CA VAL A 201 8.91 10.93 -9.52
C VAL A 201 9.85 10.10 -8.65
N SER A 202 9.55 8.82 -8.45
CA SER A 202 10.39 7.90 -7.66
C SER A 202 11.79 7.75 -8.24
N GLN A 203 11.91 7.60 -9.57
CA GLN A 203 13.22 7.50 -10.23
C GLN A 203 14.03 8.80 -10.10
N ARG A 204 13.40 9.96 -10.23
CA ARG A 204 14.07 11.25 -10.03
C ARG A 204 14.56 11.42 -8.59
N ALA A 205 13.73 11.04 -7.61
CA ALA A 205 14.11 11.09 -6.20
C ALA A 205 15.29 10.14 -5.91
N PHE A 206 15.29 8.93 -6.47
CA PHE A 206 16.41 7.99 -6.34
C PHE A 206 17.71 8.52 -6.96
N LEU A 207 17.64 9.10 -8.16
CA LEU A 207 18.81 9.73 -8.80
C LEU A 207 19.34 10.93 -7.99
N ALA A 208 18.46 11.71 -7.38
CA ALA A 208 18.87 12.79 -6.49
C ALA A 208 19.58 12.23 -5.24
N GLY A 209 19.07 11.12 -4.66
CA GLY A 209 19.71 10.42 -3.55
C GLY A 209 21.10 9.88 -3.89
N ILE A 210 21.29 9.38 -5.11
CA ILE A 210 22.64 8.98 -5.58
C ILE A 210 23.55 10.22 -5.68
N ALA A 211 23.06 11.31 -6.25
CA ALA A 211 23.83 12.53 -6.42
C ALA A 211 24.25 13.17 -5.08
N SER A 212 23.42 13.08 -4.04
CA SER A 212 23.72 13.54 -2.67
C SER A 212 24.60 12.54 -1.87
N GLY A 213 24.76 11.31 -2.34
CA GLY A 213 25.49 10.27 -1.62
C GLY A 213 24.67 9.49 -0.58
N ASP A 214 23.35 9.76 -0.51
CA ASP A 214 22.45 9.07 0.43
C ASP A 214 22.11 7.65 -0.05
N ALA A 215 22.14 7.43 -1.37
CA ALA A 215 21.99 6.12 -1.98
C ALA A 215 23.30 5.66 -2.62
N TYR A 216 23.78 4.48 -2.26
CA TYR A 216 25.02 3.90 -2.76
C TYR A 216 24.93 2.39 -2.86
N LEU A 217 25.81 1.77 -3.66
CA LEU A 217 25.91 0.33 -3.74
C LEU A 217 26.72 -0.20 -2.55
N ALA A 218 26.15 -1.16 -1.83
CA ALA A 218 26.82 -1.83 -0.73
C ALA A 218 26.80 -3.35 -0.95
N GLU A 219 27.92 -4.01 -0.59
CA GLU A 219 27.98 -5.46 -0.51
C GLU A 219 27.52 -5.89 0.90
N ALA A 220 26.33 -6.47 0.96
CA ALA A 220 25.75 -6.92 2.22
C ALA A 220 24.92 -8.21 1.99
N PRO A 221 24.82 -9.11 3.01
CA PRO A 221 23.93 -10.25 2.93
C PRO A 221 22.47 -9.81 2.74
N THR A 222 21.78 -10.47 1.82
CA THR A 222 20.36 -10.23 1.55
C THR A 222 19.60 -11.54 1.73
N MET A 223 18.43 -11.48 2.37
CA MET A 223 17.53 -12.62 2.45
C MET A 223 17.00 -12.95 1.06
N TRP A 224 17.01 -14.22 0.72
CA TRP A 224 16.67 -14.71 -0.61
C TRP A 224 15.71 -15.89 -0.55
N ASP A 225 14.55 -15.78 -1.22
CA ASP A 225 13.63 -16.89 -1.41
C ASP A 225 14.07 -17.73 -2.61
N VAL A 226 14.48 -18.96 -2.33
CA VAL A 226 14.98 -19.88 -3.37
C VAL A 226 13.89 -20.45 -4.27
N THR A 227 12.63 -20.39 -3.83
CA THR A 227 11.47 -20.88 -4.58
C THR A 227 11.02 -19.85 -5.59
N PHE A 228 10.85 -18.62 -5.14
CA PHE A 228 10.43 -17.49 -5.98
C PHE A 228 11.58 -16.74 -6.62
N ARG A 229 12.83 -17.05 -6.23
CA ARG A 229 14.07 -16.46 -6.77
C ARG A 229 14.06 -14.93 -6.68
N THR A 230 13.75 -14.42 -5.53
CA THR A 230 13.66 -12.98 -5.23
C THR A 230 14.27 -12.64 -3.89
N ALA A 231 14.74 -11.41 -3.75
CA ALA A 231 15.09 -10.86 -2.45
C ALA A 231 13.82 -10.68 -1.59
N VAL A 232 13.94 -10.86 -0.30
CA VAL A 232 12.84 -10.79 0.67
C VAL A 232 13.15 -9.71 1.68
N ALA A 233 12.16 -8.85 1.96
CA ALA A 233 12.28 -7.85 2.99
C ALA A 233 12.25 -8.52 4.39
N GLN A 234 12.95 -7.92 5.34
CA GLN A 234 13.02 -8.46 6.70
C GLN A 234 11.63 -8.59 7.36
N ALA A 235 10.71 -7.69 7.04
CA ALA A 235 9.34 -7.73 7.54
C ALA A 235 8.49 -8.91 7.02
N GLU A 236 8.97 -9.62 5.99
CA GLU A 236 8.28 -10.77 5.39
C GLU A 236 8.81 -12.12 5.89
N LEU A 237 9.76 -12.09 6.82
CA LEU A 237 10.30 -13.31 7.42
C LEU A 237 9.33 -13.86 8.46
N GLU A 238 9.08 -15.16 8.39
CA GLU A 238 8.32 -15.89 9.39
C GLU A 238 9.26 -16.77 10.21
N ASP A 239 9.19 -16.63 11.53
CA ASP A 239 9.93 -17.51 12.43
C ASP A 239 9.30 -18.90 12.44
N ARG A 240 10.09 -19.93 12.21
CA ARG A 240 9.66 -21.32 12.29
C ARG A 240 10.60 -22.12 13.18
N GLU A 241 10.02 -22.86 14.10
CA GLU A 241 10.77 -23.86 14.86
C GLU A 241 11.08 -25.06 13.96
N VAL A 242 12.36 -25.32 13.74
CA VAL A 242 12.83 -26.49 13.01
C VAL A 242 13.87 -27.23 13.83
N PRO A 243 13.94 -28.58 13.75
CA PRO A 243 15.03 -29.32 14.37
C PRO A 243 16.38 -28.81 13.84
N GLY A 244 17.25 -28.40 14.75
CA GLY A 244 18.59 -27.91 14.43
C GLY A 244 19.66 -28.73 15.14
N ALA A 245 20.91 -28.54 14.72
CA ALA A 245 22.06 -29.14 15.34
C ALA A 245 23.24 -28.15 15.38
N TYR A 246 24.09 -28.29 16.39
CA TYR A 246 25.37 -27.61 16.37
C TYR A 246 26.36 -28.46 15.56
N HIS A 247 26.97 -27.82 14.58
CA HIS A 247 27.99 -28.43 13.75
C HIS A 247 29.34 -27.89 14.14
N ARG A 248 30.28 -28.79 14.47
CA ARG A 248 31.64 -28.45 14.84
C ARG A 248 32.58 -28.68 13.65
N TYR A 249 33.25 -27.62 13.24
CA TYR A 249 34.24 -27.66 12.15
C TYR A 249 35.66 -27.34 12.64
N ALA A 250 36.62 -28.01 12.10
CA ALA A 250 38.03 -27.72 12.34
C ALA A 250 38.61 -26.97 11.13
N PHE A 251 39.22 -25.84 11.39
CA PHE A 251 40.03 -25.11 10.43
C PHE A 251 41.49 -25.28 10.81
N THR A 252 42.38 -25.36 9.80
CA THR A 252 43.80 -25.43 10.02
C THR A 252 44.41 -24.04 9.82
N ALA A 253 44.96 -23.45 10.89
CA ALA A 253 45.68 -22.18 10.83
C ALA A 253 46.99 -22.33 10.06
N ALA A 254 47.63 -21.21 9.66
CA ALA A 254 48.86 -21.20 8.86
C ALA A 254 50.06 -21.88 9.56
N ASP A 255 50.06 -21.93 10.89
CA ASP A 255 51.04 -22.62 11.75
C ASP A 255 50.73 -24.12 11.95
N GLY A 256 49.63 -24.61 11.39
CA GLY A 256 49.20 -26.01 11.51
C GLY A 256 48.32 -26.32 12.71
N GLU A 257 48.02 -25.31 13.56
CA GLU A 257 47.12 -25.50 14.69
C GLU A 257 45.66 -25.65 14.21
N GLN A 258 44.89 -26.49 14.93
CA GLN A 258 43.45 -26.71 14.65
C GLN A 258 42.60 -25.71 15.44
N VAL A 259 41.88 -24.87 14.70
CA VAL A 259 40.87 -23.95 15.27
C VAL A 259 39.49 -24.55 15.06
N PHE A 260 38.76 -24.71 16.13
CA PHE A 260 37.40 -25.27 16.08
C PHE A 260 36.35 -24.16 16.19
N ILE A 261 35.39 -24.19 15.29
CA ILE A 261 34.18 -23.36 15.38
C ILE A 261 32.95 -24.23 15.56
N GLU A 262 31.92 -23.70 16.19
CA GLU A 262 30.61 -24.34 16.28
C GLU A 262 29.56 -23.39 15.69
N THR A 263 28.70 -23.91 14.83
CA THR A 263 27.65 -23.15 14.17
C THR A 263 26.37 -23.99 14.03
N THR A 264 25.22 -23.31 14.10
CA THR A 264 23.92 -23.90 13.73
C THR A 264 23.62 -23.68 12.24
N ARG A 265 24.45 -22.93 11.53
CA ARG A 265 24.27 -22.53 10.13
C ARG A 265 25.45 -22.96 9.27
N PRO A 266 25.62 -24.29 9.02
CA PRO A 266 26.76 -24.79 8.23
C PRO A 266 26.78 -24.30 6.80
N GLU A 267 25.64 -23.93 6.22
CA GLU A 267 25.52 -23.37 4.89
C GLU A 267 26.25 -22.03 4.71
N LEU A 268 26.48 -21.30 5.82
CA LEU A 268 27.21 -20.03 5.78
C LEU A 268 28.73 -20.18 5.67
N LEU A 269 29.27 -21.39 5.81
CA LEU A 269 30.69 -21.64 5.62
C LEU A 269 31.18 -21.22 4.21
N ALA A 270 30.33 -21.32 3.21
CA ALA A 270 30.65 -20.90 1.84
C ALA A 270 30.83 -19.38 1.69
N SER A 271 30.36 -18.58 2.67
CA SER A 271 30.51 -17.13 2.70
C SER A 271 31.70 -16.64 3.54
N CYS A 272 32.45 -17.55 4.14
CA CYS A 272 33.67 -17.20 4.87
C CYS A 272 34.74 -16.66 3.90
N SER A 273 35.27 -15.48 4.20
CA SER A 273 36.28 -14.81 3.36
C SER A 273 37.67 -14.77 3.97
N GLY A 274 37.90 -15.42 5.12
CA GLY A 274 39.22 -15.46 5.77
C GLY A 274 39.16 -16.15 7.13
#